data_bf59d8e67a1151df11f8a6b92c0c66f7
#
_entry.id   bf59d8e67a1151df11f8a6b92c0c66f7
#
_cell.length_a   1.000
_cell.length_b   1.000
_cell.length_c   1.000
_cell.angle_alpha   90.00
_cell.angle_beta   90.00
_cell.angle_gamma   90.00
#
_symmetry.space_group_name_H-M   'P 1'
#
loop_
_entity.id
_entity.type
_entity.pdbx_description
1 polymer ?
#
loop_
_entity_poly.entity_id
_entity_poly.type
_entity_poly.pdbx_seq_one_letter_code
_entity_poly.pdbx_strand_id
1 'polypeptide(L)'
;MYKRSSQSWTKHLDFMMLDLVCLQVSFFLAYIIRHGLGSPYAEPEYRSMAVVMTLFVILIMIFFETFKNVLKRGYYSEFTATLKQMCLLELGLAFYLFMIQGGASYSRAVMYLTGAIYVVLGYTTRILWKNHLKRKMKEMGRCSLLILTTAERAQSVILNIENHNYKDFRVTGVALLDMDKRGEQIAGVPVVADRETVVSYACREWVDEVFIDLPEEMETPQELVEQ
;
A
#
# COMPACT_ATOMS: atom_id res chain seq x y z
N MET A 1 17.78 -19.58 -5.79
CA MET A 1 16.37 -19.99 -5.65
C MET A 1 15.64 -18.86 -4.95
N TYR A 2 14.99 -18.03 -5.72
CA TYR A 2 14.45 -16.73 -5.30
C TYR A 2 13.17 -16.93 -4.48
N LYS A 3 13.20 -16.68 -3.19
CA LYS A 3 12.00 -16.69 -2.35
C LYS A 3 11.33 -15.33 -2.45
N ARG A 4 10.51 -15.17 -3.48
CA ARG A 4 9.65 -13.98 -3.66
C ARG A 4 8.83 -13.82 -2.38
N SER A 5 9.11 -12.77 -1.62
CA SER A 5 8.43 -12.45 -0.37
C SER A 5 6.93 -12.28 -0.63
N SER A 6 6.13 -13.27 -0.27
CA SER A 6 4.66 -13.24 -0.33
C SER A 6 4.01 -12.27 0.68
N GLN A 7 4.81 -11.48 1.38
CA GLN A 7 4.39 -10.64 2.49
C GLN A 7 3.75 -9.30 2.11
N SER A 8 3.77 -8.91 0.83
CA SER A 8 3.23 -7.60 0.45
C SER A 8 1.69 -7.55 0.46
N TRP A 9 1.02 -8.70 0.38
CA TRP A 9 -0.44 -8.78 0.26
C TRP A 9 -1.16 -8.70 1.62
N THR A 10 -0.61 -9.35 2.63
CA THR A 10 -1.19 -9.34 3.99
C THR A 10 -1.01 -8.02 4.73
N LYS A 11 -0.04 -7.20 4.33
CA LYS A 11 0.19 -5.86 4.91
C LYS A 11 -0.93 -4.85 4.59
N HIS A 12 -1.84 -5.17 3.67
CA HIS A 12 -2.89 -4.25 3.20
C HIS A 12 -4.31 -4.80 3.38
N LEU A 13 -4.48 -5.80 4.25
CA LEU A 13 -5.82 -6.32 4.60
C LEU A 13 -6.74 -5.25 5.19
N ASP A 14 -6.17 -4.28 5.91
CA ASP A 14 -6.88 -3.12 6.44
C ASP A 14 -7.54 -2.29 5.34
N PHE A 15 -6.85 -2.04 4.22
CA PHE A 15 -7.43 -1.36 3.06
C PHE A 15 -8.52 -2.18 2.38
N MET A 16 -8.35 -3.51 2.29
CA MET A 16 -9.35 -4.39 1.72
C MET A 16 -10.64 -4.39 2.54
N MET A 17 -10.52 -4.52 3.87
CA MET A 17 -11.68 -4.47 4.77
C MET A 17 -12.40 -3.14 4.71
N LEU A 18 -11.65 -2.04 4.72
CA LEU A 18 -12.18 -0.70 4.60
C LEU A 18 -12.99 -0.52 3.30
N ASP A 19 -12.46 -1.01 2.21
CA ASP A 19 -13.06 -0.92 0.88
C ASP A 19 -14.36 -1.71 0.78
N LEU A 20 -14.39 -2.92 1.36
CA LEU A 20 -15.60 -3.73 1.46
C LEU A 20 -16.69 -3.03 2.29
N VAL A 21 -16.32 -2.40 3.40
CA VAL A 21 -17.27 -1.61 4.20
C VAL A 21 -17.78 -0.42 3.39
N CYS A 22 -16.92 0.33 2.70
CA CYS A 22 -17.33 1.43 1.84
C CYS A 22 -18.29 0.99 0.74
N LEU A 23 -18.07 -0.17 0.13
CA LEU A 23 -18.95 -0.73 -0.89
C LEU A 23 -20.35 -1.00 -0.31
N GLN A 24 -20.43 -1.70 0.84
CA GLN A 24 -21.71 -2.03 1.45
C GLN A 24 -22.47 -0.78 1.92
N VAL A 25 -21.77 0.21 2.47
CA VAL A 25 -22.37 1.51 2.83
C VAL A 25 -22.89 2.23 1.58
N SER A 26 -22.13 2.23 0.49
CA SER A 26 -22.55 2.84 -0.77
C SER A 26 -23.79 2.19 -1.35
N PHE A 27 -23.84 0.86 -1.31
CA PHE A 27 -25.01 0.08 -1.75
C PHE A 27 -26.25 0.39 -0.88
N PHE A 28 -26.09 0.42 0.43
CA PHE A 28 -27.15 0.76 1.37
C PHE A 28 -27.68 2.18 1.13
N LEU A 29 -26.81 3.17 0.95
CA LEU A 29 -27.21 4.54 0.65
C LEU A 29 -27.93 4.66 -0.70
N ALA A 30 -27.41 4.00 -1.74
CA ALA A 30 -28.02 3.97 -3.06
C ALA A 30 -29.44 3.39 -3.03
N TYR A 31 -29.63 2.32 -2.25
CA TYR A 31 -30.94 1.71 -2.04
C TYR A 31 -31.92 2.68 -1.37
N ILE A 32 -31.50 3.33 -0.27
CA ILE A 32 -32.35 4.33 0.43
C ILE A 32 -32.74 5.49 -0.48
N ILE A 33 -31.81 6.01 -1.25
CA ILE A 33 -32.09 7.13 -2.18
C ILE A 33 -33.14 6.72 -3.21
N ARG A 34 -33.16 5.47 -3.66
CA ARG A 34 -34.06 5.01 -4.71
C ARG A 34 -35.40 4.48 -4.18
N HIS A 35 -35.41 3.75 -3.08
CA HIS A 35 -36.57 3.03 -2.54
C HIS A 35 -37.12 3.64 -1.24
N GLY A 36 -36.43 4.64 -0.67
CA GLY A 36 -36.80 5.23 0.62
C GLY A 36 -36.23 4.46 1.80
N LEU A 37 -36.70 4.81 3.01
CA LEU A 37 -36.24 4.22 4.27
C LEU A 37 -36.60 2.73 4.33
N GLY A 38 -35.66 1.89 3.99
CA GLY A 38 -35.74 0.44 4.03
C GLY A 38 -34.34 -0.18 4.05
N SER A 39 -34.28 -1.48 4.31
CA SER A 39 -33.01 -2.21 4.28
C SER A 39 -32.94 -3.08 3.02
N PRO A 40 -31.91 -2.92 2.17
CA PRO A 40 -31.71 -3.78 1.00
C PRO A 40 -31.54 -5.23 1.37
N TYR A 41 -31.10 -5.52 2.60
CA TYR A 41 -30.88 -6.89 3.08
C TYR A 41 -32.18 -7.60 3.49
N ALA A 42 -33.29 -6.89 3.62
CA ALA A 42 -34.61 -7.48 3.86
C ALA A 42 -35.20 -8.16 2.62
N GLU A 43 -34.87 -7.64 1.43
CA GLU A 43 -35.31 -8.18 0.15
C GLU A 43 -34.34 -9.26 -0.35
N PRO A 44 -34.81 -10.49 -0.68
CA PRO A 44 -33.95 -11.59 -1.10
C PRO A 44 -33.05 -11.24 -2.30
N GLU A 45 -33.59 -10.48 -3.24
CA GLU A 45 -32.92 -10.08 -4.47
C GLU A 45 -31.73 -9.16 -4.15
N TYR A 46 -31.94 -8.05 -3.46
CA TYR A 46 -30.88 -7.12 -3.09
C TYR A 46 -29.86 -7.70 -2.12
N ARG A 47 -30.29 -8.63 -1.25
CA ARG A 47 -29.37 -9.37 -0.37
C ARG A 47 -28.42 -10.27 -1.18
N SER A 48 -28.95 -11.00 -2.18
CA SER A 48 -28.09 -11.81 -3.06
C SER A 48 -27.11 -10.93 -3.85
N MET A 49 -27.58 -9.78 -4.32
CA MET A 49 -26.73 -8.80 -5.02
C MET A 49 -25.60 -8.28 -4.14
N ALA A 50 -25.86 -7.95 -2.87
CA ALA A 50 -24.84 -7.53 -1.93
C ALA A 50 -23.73 -8.56 -1.76
N VAL A 51 -24.09 -9.84 -1.67
CA VAL A 51 -23.12 -10.96 -1.59
C VAL A 51 -22.29 -11.06 -2.88
N VAL A 52 -22.96 -11.03 -4.03
CA VAL A 52 -22.29 -11.10 -5.34
C VAL A 52 -21.32 -9.93 -5.53
N MET A 53 -21.73 -8.71 -5.21
CA MET A 53 -20.86 -7.52 -5.26
C MET A 53 -19.62 -7.70 -4.39
N THR A 54 -19.78 -8.19 -3.17
CA THR A 54 -18.68 -8.47 -2.25
C THR A 54 -17.70 -9.48 -2.83
N LEU A 55 -18.20 -10.58 -3.39
CA LEU A 55 -17.35 -11.60 -4.02
C LEU A 55 -16.61 -11.06 -5.24
N PHE A 56 -17.27 -10.30 -6.11
CA PHE A 56 -16.63 -9.69 -7.27
C PHE A 56 -15.52 -8.71 -6.88
N VAL A 57 -15.76 -7.85 -5.88
CA VAL A 57 -14.73 -6.91 -5.41
C VAL A 57 -13.53 -7.65 -4.84
N ILE A 58 -13.74 -8.70 -4.05
CA ILE A 58 -12.64 -9.54 -3.54
C ILE A 58 -11.84 -10.14 -4.69
N LEU A 59 -12.51 -10.71 -5.69
CA LEU A 59 -11.86 -11.26 -6.88
C LEU A 59 -11.04 -10.19 -7.62
N ILE A 60 -11.63 -9.01 -7.86
CA ILE A 60 -10.94 -7.89 -8.52
C ILE A 60 -9.70 -7.48 -7.71
N MET A 61 -9.81 -7.37 -6.39
CA MET A 61 -8.69 -7.01 -5.52
C MET A 61 -7.53 -8.01 -5.63
N ILE A 62 -7.86 -9.30 -5.69
CA ILE A 62 -6.88 -10.39 -5.80
C ILE A 62 -6.22 -10.40 -7.18
N PHE A 63 -7.00 -10.42 -8.25
CA PHE A 63 -6.47 -10.55 -9.61
C PHE A 63 -5.70 -9.34 -10.09
N PHE A 64 -6.15 -8.14 -9.71
CA PHE A 64 -5.51 -6.89 -10.15
C PHE A 64 -4.52 -6.31 -9.15
N GLU A 65 -4.22 -7.03 -8.07
CA GLU A 65 -3.31 -6.55 -7.02
C GLU A 65 -3.58 -5.08 -6.65
N THR A 66 -4.86 -4.71 -6.49
CA THR A 66 -5.33 -3.32 -6.40
C THR A 66 -4.59 -2.51 -5.32
N PHE A 67 -4.12 -3.16 -4.26
CA PHE A 67 -3.45 -2.51 -3.13
C PHE A 67 -1.92 -2.64 -3.15
N LYS A 68 -1.33 -3.15 -4.24
CA LYS A 68 0.13 -3.20 -4.38
C LYS A 68 0.70 -1.78 -4.35
N ASN A 69 1.65 -1.54 -3.46
CA ASN A 69 2.29 -0.23 -3.26
C ASN A 69 1.33 0.94 -2.96
N VAL A 70 0.18 0.69 -2.35
CA VAL A 70 -0.84 1.70 -2.05
C VAL A 70 -0.27 2.91 -1.30
N LEU A 71 0.64 2.72 -0.34
CA LEU A 71 1.25 3.79 0.44
C LEU A 71 2.18 4.71 -0.38
N LYS A 72 2.79 4.19 -1.45
CA LYS A 72 3.71 4.94 -2.33
C LYS A 72 3.00 5.66 -3.49
N ARG A 73 1.74 5.30 -3.81
CA ARG A 73 1.00 5.91 -4.93
C ARG A 73 0.62 7.37 -4.64
N GLY A 74 0.62 8.20 -5.69
CA GLY A 74 0.08 9.56 -5.62
C GLY A 74 -1.46 9.59 -5.60
N TYR A 75 -2.04 10.74 -5.30
CA TYR A 75 -3.51 10.94 -5.25
C TYR A 75 -4.21 10.59 -6.56
N TYR A 76 -3.65 11.01 -7.69
CA TYR A 76 -4.21 10.73 -9.02
C TYR A 76 -4.20 9.22 -9.34
N SER A 77 -3.11 8.55 -9.03
CA SER A 77 -2.99 7.09 -9.22
C SER A 77 -3.97 6.31 -8.34
N GLU A 78 -4.28 6.82 -7.15
CA GLU A 78 -5.27 6.20 -6.25
C GLU A 78 -6.71 6.40 -6.78
N PHE A 79 -7.00 7.60 -7.29
CA PHE A 79 -8.29 7.88 -7.93
C PHE A 79 -8.55 6.97 -9.13
N THR A 80 -7.57 6.87 -10.04
CA THR A 80 -7.67 6.00 -11.23
C THR A 80 -7.78 4.52 -10.85
N ALA A 81 -7.10 4.06 -9.81
CA ALA A 81 -7.23 2.70 -9.31
C ALA A 81 -8.65 2.43 -8.77
N THR A 82 -9.21 3.36 -7.99
CA THR A 82 -10.59 3.25 -7.46
C THR A 82 -11.62 3.26 -8.58
N LEU A 83 -11.46 4.16 -9.55
CA LEU A 83 -12.35 4.24 -10.71
C LEU A 83 -12.28 2.95 -11.56
N LYS A 84 -11.09 2.46 -11.84
CA LYS A 84 -10.89 1.21 -12.59
C LYS A 84 -11.54 0.01 -11.87
N GLN A 85 -11.36 -0.10 -10.56
CA GLN A 85 -11.98 -1.14 -9.75
C GLN A 85 -13.50 -1.08 -9.84
N MET A 86 -14.08 0.13 -9.77
CA MET A 86 -15.52 0.31 -9.87
C MET A 86 -16.05 -0.04 -11.26
N CYS A 87 -15.38 0.41 -12.32
CA CYS A 87 -15.78 0.03 -13.69
C CYS A 87 -15.76 -1.48 -13.92
N LEU A 88 -14.75 -2.17 -13.38
CA LEU A 88 -14.68 -3.65 -13.47
C LEU A 88 -15.79 -4.32 -12.67
N LEU A 89 -16.15 -3.78 -11.50
CA LEU A 89 -17.26 -4.28 -10.69
C LEU A 89 -18.57 -4.13 -11.43
N GLU A 90 -18.89 -2.93 -11.96
CA GLU A 90 -20.13 -2.67 -12.71
C GLU A 90 -20.25 -3.56 -13.95
N LEU A 91 -19.15 -3.75 -14.67
CA LEU A 91 -19.09 -4.65 -15.81
C LEU A 91 -19.42 -6.11 -15.39
N GLY A 92 -18.80 -6.57 -14.32
CA GLY A 92 -19.04 -7.90 -13.76
C GLY A 92 -20.49 -8.09 -13.32
N LEU A 93 -21.07 -7.10 -12.66
CA LEU A 93 -22.46 -7.12 -12.22
C LEU A 93 -23.44 -7.09 -13.39
N ALA A 94 -23.17 -6.28 -14.41
CA ALA A 94 -23.97 -6.25 -15.63
C ALA A 94 -23.97 -7.63 -16.32
N PHE A 95 -22.79 -8.26 -16.41
CA PHE A 95 -22.66 -9.60 -16.95
C PHE A 95 -23.41 -10.65 -16.11
N TYR A 96 -23.29 -10.59 -14.78
CA TYR A 96 -24.02 -11.46 -13.86
C TYR A 96 -25.53 -11.33 -14.05
N LEU A 97 -26.08 -10.11 -14.07
CA LEU A 97 -27.51 -9.87 -14.27
C LEU A 97 -28.01 -10.35 -15.63
N PHE A 98 -27.17 -10.23 -16.65
CA PHE A 98 -27.46 -10.77 -17.98
C PHE A 98 -27.57 -12.29 -17.94
N MET A 99 -26.63 -12.98 -17.29
CA MET A 99 -26.60 -14.45 -17.20
C MET A 99 -27.78 -15.04 -16.45
N ILE A 100 -28.22 -14.40 -15.35
CA ILE A 100 -29.37 -14.87 -14.56
C ILE A 100 -30.71 -14.40 -15.11
N GLN A 101 -30.73 -13.63 -16.22
CA GLN A 101 -31.93 -12.98 -16.77
C GLN A 101 -32.70 -12.12 -15.74
N GLY A 102 -32.02 -11.71 -14.66
CA GLY A 102 -32.59 -10.97 -13.53
C GLY A 102 -32.72 -9.46 -13.73
N GLY A 103 -32.45 -8.96 -14.92
CA GLY A 103 -32.41 -7.52 -15.20
C GLY A 103 -33.71 -6.76 -14.97
N ALA A 104 -34.85 -7.43 -14.87
CA ALA A 104 -36.14 -6.83 -14.54
C ALA A 104 -36.36 -6.62 -13.04
N SER A 105 -35.75 -7.48 -12.20
CA SER A 105 -35.93 -7.47 -10.74
C SER A 105 -35.04 -6.44 -10.03
N TYR A 106 -33.98 -5.98 -10.70
CA TYR A 106 -33.01 -5.05 -10.11
C TYR A 106 -33.12 -3.64 -10.70
N SER A 107 -33.08 -2.65 -9.84
CA SER A 107 -33.03 -1.27 -10.29
C SER A 107 -31.63 -0.90 -10.80
N ARG A 108 -31.50 -0.65 -12.11
CA ARG A 108 -30.26 -0.15 -12.74
C ARG A 108 -29.75 1.12 -12.08
N ALA A 109 -30.71 1.97 -11.64
CA ALA A 109 -30.37 3.21 -10.95
C ALA A 109 -29.63 2.94 -9.61
N VAL A 110 -29.98 1.90 -8.88
CA VAL A 110 -29.26 1.52 -7.64
C VAL A 110 -27.83 1.11 -7.95
N MET A 111 -27.59 0.36 -9.02
CA MET A 111 -26.24 -0.03 -9.42
C MET A 111 -25.37 1.18 -9.71
N TYR A 112 -25.75 2.03 -10.68
CA TYR A 112 -24.97 3.21 -11.04
C TYR A 112 -24.77 4.18 -9.87
N LEU A 113 -25.80 4.34 -9.03
CA LEU A 113 -25.71 5.19 -7.85
C LEU A 113 -24.76 4.60 -6.80
N THR A 114 -24.77 3.28 -6.62
CA THR A 114 -23.77 2.58 -5.79
C THR A 114 -22.37 2.87 -6.29
N GLY A 115 -22.14 2.77 -7.59
CA GLY A 115 -20.86 3.09 -8.21
C GLY A 115 -20.39 4.50 -7.97
N ALA A 116 -21.26 5.47 -8.20
CA ALA A 116 -20.94 6.87 -8.00
C ALA A 116 -20.60 7.19 -6.52
N ILE A 117 -21.41 6.69 -5.59
CA ILE A 117 -21.18 6.89 -4.15
C ILE A 117 -19.90 6.17 -3.72
N TYR A 118 -19.68 4.94 -4.20
CA TYR A 118 -18.48 4.18 -3.85
C TYR A 118 -17.20 4.86 -4.32
N VAL A 119 -17.14 5.43 -5.53
CA VAL A 119 -15.96 6.15 -6.00
C VAL A 119 -15.63 7.30 -5.05
N VAL A 120 -16.62 8.05 -4.61
CA VAL A 120 -16.41 9.18 -3.68
C VAL A 120 -16.00 8.68 -2.29
N LEU A 121 -16.76 7.77 -1.70
CA LEU A 121 -16.47 7.25 -0.36
C LEU A 121 -15.18 6.43 -0.31
N GLY A 122 -14.98 5.52 -1.25
CA GLY A 122 -13.80 4.67 -1.32
C GLY A 122 -12.52 5.49 -1.51
N TYR A 123 -12.54 6.46 -2.44
CA TYR A 123 -11.39 7.33 -2.64
C TYR A 123 -11.06 8.17 -1.41
N THR A 124 -12.05 8.85 -0.83
CA THR A 124 -11.83 9.70 0.35
C THR A 124 -11.35 8.90 1.55
N THR A 125 -11.94 7.73 1.79
CA THR A 125 -11.58 6.87 2.92
C THR A 125 -10.19 6.27 2.75
N ARG A 126 -9.81 5.85 1.55
CA ARG A 126 -8.45 5.37 1.24
C ARG A 126 -7.41 6.46 1.50
N ILE A 127 -7.66 7.70 1.08
CA ILE A 127 -6.73 8.82 1.32
C ILE A 127 -6.63 9.15 2.81
N LEU A 128 -7.75 9.21 3.53
CA LEU A 128 -7.74 9.49 4.96
C LEU A 128 -6.98 8.41 5.73
N TRP A 129 -7.23 7.14 5.41
CA TRP A 129 -6.54 6.01 6.02
C TRP A 129 -5.04 6.01 5.72
N LYS A 130 -4.67 6.28 4.47
CA LYS A 130 -3.29 6.42 4.05
C LYS A 130 -2.57 7.53 4.80
N ASN A 131 -3.19 8.69 4.95
CA ASN A 131 -2.63 9.81 5.68
C ASN A 131 -2.51 9.49 7.19
N HIS A 132 -3.50 8.80 7.76
CA HIS A 132 -3.44 8.31 9.12
C HIS A 132 -2.27 7.33 9.34
N LEU A 133 -2.12 6.35 8.47
CA LEU A 133 -1.02 5.39 8.53
C LEU A 133 0.34 6.07 8.36
N LYS A 134 0.48 7.00 7.41
CA LYS A 134 1.72 7.76 7.23
C LYS A 134 2.08 8.58 8.47
N ARG A 135 1.09 9.24 9.11
CA ARG A 135 1.32 9.97 10.38
C ARG A 135 1.79 9.02 11.48
N LYS A 136 1.12 7.88 11.63
CA LYS A 136 1.47 6.87 12.64
C LYS A 136 2.85 6.26 12.38
N MET A 137 3.21 6.00 11.12
CA MET A 137 4.55 5.52 10.75
C MET A 137 5.61 6.58 11.06
N LYS A 138 5.31 7.85 10.76
CA LYS A 138 6.18 8.98 11.07
C LYS A 138 6.43 9.16 12.57
N GLU A 139 5.37 9.06 13.38
CA GLU A 139 5.45 9.15 14.85
C GLU A 139 6.24 7.97 15.45
N MET A 140 6.19 6.79 14.84
CA MET A 140 6.89 5.60 15.31
C MET A 140 8.31 5.45 14.74
N GLY A 141 8.77 6.33 13.82
CA GLY A 141 10.10 6.25 13.21
C GLY A 141 10.36 4.88 12.56
N ARG A 142 9.39 4.32 11.85
CA ARG A 142 9.39 2.91 11.44
C ARG A 142 10.06 2.60 10.11
N CYS A 143 10.42 3.60 9.29
CA CYS A 143 11.21 3.32 8.11
C CYS A 143 12.68 3.22 8.52
N SER A 144 13.19 2.01 8.60
CA SER A 144 14.60 1.75 8.90
C SER A 144 15.44 2.11 7.68
N LEU A 145 16.36 3.05 7.85
CA LEU A 145 17.30 3.48 6.83
C LEU A 145 18.70 2.95 7.16
N LEU A 146 19.27 2.19 6.24
CA LEU A 146 20.68 1.80 6.27
C LEU A 146 21.47 2.73 5.34
N ILE A 147 22.52 3.36 5.85
CA ILE A 147 23.40 4.22 5.06
C ILE A 147 24.59 3.39 4.58
N LEU A 148 24.82 3.36 3.28
CA LEU A 148 25.96 2.71 2.64
C LEU A 148 26.93 3.78 2.17
N THR A 149 28.11 3.86 2.77
CA THR A 149 29.07 4.93 2.50
C THR A 149 30.51 4.52 2.86
N THR A 150 31.45 5.45 2.74
CA THR A 150 32.83 5.31 3.20
C THR A 150 33.02 5.96 4.57
N ALA A 151 34.05 5.55 5.30
CA ALA A 151 34.34 6.11 6.63
C ALA A 151 34.59 7.64 6.62
N GLU A 152 35.15 8.15 5.53
CA GLU A 152 35.40 9.57 5.36
C GLU A 152 34.12 10.39 5.19
N ARG A 153 33.14 9.85 4.47
CA ARG A 153 31.87 10.53 4.18
C ARG A 153 30.78 10.27 5.21
N ALA A 154 30.90 9.20 5.99
CA ALA A 154 29.85 8.74 6.90
C ALA A 154 29.31 9.84 7.81
N GLN A 155 30.19 10.62 8.43
CA GLN A 155 29.80 11.69 9.35
C GLN A 155 29.01 12.79 8.62
N SER A 156 29.47 13.24 7.46
CA SER A 156 28.80 14.28 6.68
C SER A 156 27.47 13.85 6.16
N VAL A 157 27.32 12.60 5.72
CA VAL A 157 26.06 12.02 5.24
C VAL A 157 25.04 11.90 6.36
N ILE A 158 25.43 11.40 7.53
CA ILE A 158 24.54 11.30 8.69
C ILE A 158 24.01 12.67 9.09
N LEU A 159 24.90 13.66 9.27
CA LEU A 159 24.53 15.02 9.63
C LEU A 159 23.64 15.68 8.56
N ASN A 160 23.88 15.40 7.29
CA ASN A 160 23.09 15.91 6.19
C ASN A 160 21.67 15.34 6.21
N ILE A 161 21.52 14.03 6.45
CA ILE A 161 20.23 13.35 6.58
C ILE A 161 19.46 13.89 7.79
N GLU A 162 20.13 14.10 8.93
CA GLU A 162 19.50 14.64 10.15
C GLU A 162 19.06 16.11 9.96
N ASN A 163 19.90 16.95 9.34
CA ASN A 163 19.64 18.37 9.14
C ASN A 163 18.57 18.64 8.07
N HIS A 164 18.48 17.83 7.01
CA HIS A 164 17.49 18.02 5.93
C HIS A 164 16.11 17.41 6.25
N ASN A 165 15.86 17.13 7.53
CA ASN A 165 14.52 16.80 8.02
C ASN A 165 13.90 15.55 7.37
N TYR A 166 14.70 14.53 7.07
CA TYR A 166 14.23 13.21 6.67
C TYR A 166 13.55 12.50 7.87
N LYS A 167 12.57 13.20 8.47
CA LYS A 167 11.84 12.75 9.68
C LYS A 167 11.05 11.46 9.48
N ASP A 168 10.96 10.99 8.25
CA ASP A 168 10.25 9.77 7.92
C ASP A 168 11.12 8.52 8.08
N PHE A 169 12.45 8.72 8.25
CA PHE A 169 13.43 7.64 8.37
C PHE A 169 14.10 7.64 9.75
N ARG A 170 14.29 6.44 10.26
CA ARG A 170 15.18 6.20 11.39
C ARG A 170 16.45 5.57 10.86
N VAL A 171 17.56 6.27 10.96
CA VAL A 171 18.87 5.69 10.62
C VAL A 171 19.14 4.55 11.60
N THR A 172 19.11 3.32 11.09
CA THR A 172 19.27 2.09 11.91
C THR A 172 20.73 1.72 12.04
N GLY A 173 21.54 2.11 11.06
CA GLY A 173 22.97 1.83 11.06
C GLY A 173 23.67 2.37 9.80
N VAL A 174 24.97 2.30 9.83
CA VAL A 174 25.85 2.62 8.70
C VAL A 174 26.62 1.36 8.31
N ALA A 175 26.72 1.12 7.02
CA ALA A 175 27.61 0.09 6.45
C ALA A 175 28.78 0.79 5.75
N LEU A 176 29.99 0.45 6.13
CA LEU A 176 31.23 1.00 5.55
C LEU A 176 31.77 0.02 4.52
N LEU A 177 32.05 0.49 3.30
CA LEU A 177 32.58 -0.35 2.23
C LEU A 177 34.10 -0.33 2.13
N ASP A 178 34.76 0.65 2.77
CA ASP A 178 36.20 0.88 2.71
C ASP A 178 36.97 0.25 3.87
N MET A 179 36.33 0.04 5.02
CA MET A 179 36.98 -0.55 6.18
C MET A 179 36.02 -1.24 7.12
N ASP A 180 36.49 -2.24 7.84
CA ASP A 180 35.72 -2.93 8.90
C ASP A 180 35.85 -2.18 10.23
N LYS A 181 34.79 -1.44 10.59
CA LYS A 181 34.62 -0.75 11.88
C LYS A 181 33.33 -1.15 12.56
N ARG A 182 32.89 -2.39 12.40
CA ARG A 182 31.68 -2.89 13.03
C ARG A 182 31.73 -2.76 14.54
N GLY A 183 30.66 -2.23 15.12
CA GLY A 183 30.53 -1.96 16.55
C GLY A 183 30.98 -0.56 16.99
N GLU A 184 31.64 0.20 16.14
CA GLU A 184 31.91 1.61 16.40
C GLU A 184 30.64 2.46 16.14
N GLN A 185 30.62 3.70 16.66
CA GLN A 185 29.57 4.67 16.39
C GLN A 185 30.14 5.88 15.66
N ILE A 186 29.46 6.30 14.60
CA ILE A 186 29.80 7.51 13.85
C ILE A 186 28.61 8.46 13.98
N ALA A 187 28.84 9.67 14.53
CA ALA A 187 27.78 10.65 14.81
C ALA A 187 26.57 10.05 15.56
N GLY A 188 26.80 9.12 16.51
CA GLY A 188 25.73 8.50 17.29
C GLY A 188 25.03 7.32 16.59
N VAL A 189 25.39 7.01 15.34
CA VAL A 189 24.83 5.87 14.58
C VAL A 189 25.82 4.69 14.59
N PRO A 190 25.37 3.46 14.92
CA PRO A 190 26.24 2.30 14.95
C PRO A 190 26.67 1.86 13.55
N VAL A 191 27.94 1.47 13.40
CA VAL A 191 28.42 0.77 12.21
C VAL A 191 28.03 -0.72 12.33
N VAL A 192 27.13 -1.18 11.47
CA VAL A 192 26.47 -2.46 11.60
C VAL A 192 26.94 -3.50 10.59
N ALA A 193 27.51 -3.07 9.47
CA ALA A 193 27.94 -3.97 8.41
C ALA A 193 29.15 -3.40 7.66
N ASP A 194 29.85 -4.29 6.98
CA ASP A 194 30.92 -4.02 6.02
C ASP A 194 30.51 -4.46 4.61
N ARG A 195 31.45 -4.39 3.66
CA ARG A 195 31.21 -4.74 2.26
C ARG A 195 30.70 -6.17 2.06
N GLU A 196 31.13 -7.12 2.89
CA GLU A 196 30.77 -8.54 2.73
C GLU A 196 29.46 -8.88 3.43
N THR A 197 29.12 -8.16 4.50
CA THR A 197 27.97 -8.48 5.35
C THR A 197 26.76 -7.59 5.13
N VAL A 198 26.88 -6.50 4.37
CA VAL A 198 25.83 -5.50 4.19
C VAL A 198 24.55 -6.10 3.59
N VAL A 199 24.68 -6.97 2.58
CA VAL A 199 23.52 -7.64 1.94
C VAL A 199 22.82 -8.57 2.92
N SER A 200 23.60 -9.39 3.63
CA SER A 200 23.05 -10.31 4.62
C SER A 200 22.43 -9.57 5.81
N TYR A 201 23.00 -8.43 6.21
CA TYR A 201 22.45 -7.56 7.25
C TYR A 201 21.13 -6.93 6.81
N ALA A 202 21.09 -6.32 5.62
CA ALA A 202 19.88 -5.69 5.08
C ALA A 202 18.71 -6.69 4.97
N CYS A 203 18.99 -7.92 4.54
CA CYS A 203 17.98 -8.98 4.46
C CYS A 203 17.54 -9.51 5.83
N ARG A 204 18.46 -9.62 6.80
CA ARG A 204 18.16 -10.18 8.13
C ARG A 204 17.41 -9.20 9.01
N GLU A 205 17.83 -7.94 9.05
CA GLU A 205 17.27 -6.90 9.92
C GLU A 205 16.08 -6.15 9.30
N TRP A 206 15.60 -6.61 8.14
CA TRP A 206 14.41 -6.05 7.48
C TRP A 206 14.52 -4.54 7.24
N VAL A 207 15.65 -4.12 6.69
CA VAL A 207 15.88 -2.72 6.33
C VAL A 207 14.87 -2.31 5.24
N ASP A 208 14.16 -1.21 5.48
CA ASP A 208 13.12 -0.74 4.55
C ASP A 208 13.71 -0.01 3.35
N GLU A 209 14.76 0.79 3.56
CA GLU A 209 15.44 1.57 2.52
C GLU A 209 16.95 1.61 2.76
N VAL A 210 17.72 1.61 1.67
CA VAL A 210 19.17 1.76 1.68
C VAL A 210 19.53 3.05 0.97
N PHE A 211 20.20 3.94 1.67
CA PHE A 211 20.76 5.18 1.08
C PHE A 211 22.21 4.93 0.71
N ILE A 212 22.54 5.10 -0.56
CA ILE A 212 23.87 4.83 -1.10
C ILE A 212 24.54 6.16 -1.44
N ASP A 213 25.65 6.46 -0.78
CA ASP A 213 26.54 7.59 -1.09
C ASP A 213 27.97 7.09 -1.15
N LEU A 214 28.41 6.73 -2.34
CA LEU A 214 29.73 6.21 -2.63
C LEU A 214 30.45 7.14 -3.61
N PRO A 215 31.80 7.22 -3.54
CA PRO A 215 32.59 7.84 -4.58
C PRO A 215 32.39 7.11 -5.93
N GLU A 216 32.46 7.84 -7.05
CA GLU A 216 32.28 7.29 -8.40
C GLU A 216 33.24 6.13 -8.73
N GLU A 217 34.36 6.04 -8.01
CA GLU A 217 35.38 5.00 -8.18
C GLU A 217 35.02 3.66 -7.49
N MET A 218 34.00 3.64 -6.63
CA MET A 218 33.57 2.45 -5.91
C MET A 218 32.31 1.86 -6.52
N GLU A 219 32.40 0.60 -6.97
CA GLU A 219 31.23 -0.14 -7.42
C GLU A 219 30.31 -0.50 -6.25
N THR A 220 29.03 -0.20 -6.40
CA THR A 220 27.99 -0.69 -5.51
C THR A 220 27.87 -2.21 -5.61
N PRO A 221 27.70 -2.95 -4.51
CA PRO A 221 27.39 -4.37 -4.57
C PRO A 221 26.14 -4.62 -5.44
N GLN A 222 26.31 -5.26 -6.60
CA GLN A 222 25.23 -5.49 -7.59
C GLN A 222 24.02 -6.19 -6.97
N GLU A 223 24.24 -7.03 -5.97
CA GLU A 223 23.20 -7.74 -5.25
C GLU A 223 22.24 -6.84 -4.46
N LEU A 224 22.62 -5.60 -4.13
CA LEU A 224 21.76 -4.62 -3.46
C LEU A 224 20.90 -3.81 -4.45
N VAL A 225 21.32 -3.69 -5.70
CA VAL A 225 20.62 -2.90 -6.72
C VAL A 225 19.51 -3.72 -7.40
N GLU A 226 19.66 -5.05 -7.44
CA GLU A 226 18.71 -5.97 -8.10
C GLU A 226 17.54 -6.43 -7.17
N GLN A 227 17.51 -6.02 -5.90
CA GLN A 227 16.42 -6.32 -4.94
C GLN A 227 15.49 -5.12 -4.76
#